data_fe0b4892adbf462022660dd64b771563
#
_entry.id   fe0b4892adbf462022660dd64b771563
#
_cell.length_a   1.000
_cell.length_b   1.000
_cell.length_c   1.000
_cell.angle_alpha   90.00
_cell.angle_beta   90.00
_cell.angle_gamma   90.00
#
_symmetry.space_group_name_H-M   'P 1'
#
loop_
_entity.id
_entity.type
_entity.pdbx_description
1 polymer ?
#
loop_
_entity_poly.entity_id
_entity_poly.type
_entity_poly.pdbx_seq_one_letter_code
_entity_poly.pdbx_strand_id
1 'polypeptide(L)'
;MIKEYYDDNISPELLKLRAKMMKLLSEDDKLNQIVQLVGEDVLPNDQRILIEMAKVLKKGFLQQNAMHEVDSYVPLDKQYKMLQVIDNLYDSAEKAVKKQIALTKIKNDDLFEEVIKIKYNIPNEDYDEKFDELNKKIKDYFLKLTENNDQE
;
A
#
# COMPACT_ATOMS: atom_id res chain seq x y z
N MET A 1 -28.93 7.59 -4.64
CA MET A 1 -28.50 7.84 -6.03
C MET A 1 -27.01 7.61 -6.22
N ILE A 2 -26.17 8.30 -5.50
CA ILE A 2 -24.72 8.10 -5.58
C ILE A 2 -24.34 6.67 -5.20
N LYS A 3 -24.98 6.13 -4.17
CA LYS A 3 -24.72 4.78 -3.70
C LYS A 3 -25.08 3.72 -4.74
N GLU A 4 -26.21 3.89 -5.44
CA GLU A 4 -26.60 2.98 -6.49
C GLU A 4 -25.63 3.02 -7.67
N TYR A 5 -25.17 4.23 -8.02
CA TYR A 5 -24.16 4.41 -9.07
C TYR A 5 -22.87 3.68 -8.71
N TYR A 6 -22.42 3.78 -7.46
CA TYR A 6 -21.23 3.10 -7.00
C TYR A 6 -21.40 1.59 -7.00
N ASP A 7 -22.57 1.10 -6.55
CA ASP A 7 -22.83 -0.33 -6.51
C ASP A 7 -22.79 -0.96 -7.91
N ASP A 8 -23.23 -0.20 -8.92
CA ASP A 8 -23.24 -0.68 -10.31
C ASP A 8 -21.86 -0.59 -10.97
N ASN A 9 -21.02 0.36 -10.57
CA ASN A 9 -19.75 0.66 -11.24
C ASN A 9 -18.52 0.26 -10.46
N ILE A 10 -18.66 -0.12 -9.19
CA ILE A 10 -17.54 -0.55 -8.34
C ILE A 10 -17.58 -2.07 -8.24
N SER A 11 -16.45 -2.72 -8.59
CA SER A 11 -16.35 -4.16 -8.48
C SER A 11 -16.36 -4.60 -7.01
N PRO A 12 -16.79 -5.84 -6.72
CA PRO A 12 -16.69 -6.39 -5.37
C PRO A 12 -15.25 -6.38 -4.84
N GLU A 13 -14.26 -6.52 -5.72
CA GLU A 13 -12.85 -6.49 -5.36
C GLU A 13 -12.45 -5.13 -4.80
N LEU A 14 -12.95 -4.04 -5.40
CA LEU A 14 -12.67 -2.69 -4.88
C LEU A 14 -13.22 -2.52 -3.47
N LEU A 15 -14.44 -3.01 -3.23
CA LEU A 15 -15.05 -2.93 -1.91
C LEU A 15 -14.25 -3.72 -0.87
N LYS A 16 -13.76 -4.90 -1.26
CA LYS A 16 -12.90 -5.71 -0.39
C LYS A 16 -11.59 -5.00 -0.08
N LEU A 17 -10.96 -4.39 -1.08
CA LEU A 17 -9.73 -3.65 -0.88
C LEU A 17 -9.93 -2.46 0.05
N ARG A 18 -11.02 -1.73 -0.11
CA ARG A 18 -11.34 -0.61 0.78
C ARG A 18 -11.52 -1.08 2.21
N ALA A 19 -12.25 -2.19 2.39
CA ALA A 19 -12.45 -2.76 3.72
C ALA A 19 -11.13 -3.18 4.35
N LYS A 20 -10.24 -3.80 3.56
CA LYS A 20 -8.91 -4.19 4.01
C LYS A 20 -8.07 -2.99 4.43
N MET A 21 -8.13 -1.90 3.65
CA MET A 21 -7.38 -0.68 3.96
C MET A 21 -7.94 0.02 5.21
N MET A 22 -9.25 0.02 5.39
CA MET A 22 -9.87 0.58 6.60
C MET A 22 -9.46 -0.21 7.84
N LYS A 23 -9.39 -1.53 7.73
CA LYS A 23 -8.91 -2.38 8.82
C LYS A 23 -7.45 -2.09 9.14
N LEU A 24 -6.62 -1.92 8.11
CA LEU A 24 -5.22 -1.55 8.27
C LEU A 24 -5.07 -0.25 9.07
N LEU A 25 -5.84 0.77 8.71
CA LEU A 25 -5.82 2.06 9.41
C LEU A 25 -6.27 1.93 10.86
N SER A 26 -7.30 1.14 11.12
CA SER A 26 -7.80 0.90 12.47
C SER A 26 -6.75 0.21 13.35
N GLU A 27 -6.08 -0.79 12.81
CA GLU A 27 -5.01 -1.49 13.52
C GLU A 27 -3.80 -0.59 13.74
N ASP A 28 -3.47 0.25 12.77
CA ASP A 28 -2.39 1.24 12.88
C ASP A 28 -2.64 2.20 14.04
N ASP A 29 -3.87 2.68 14.20
CA ASP A 29 -4.21 3.56 15.31
C ASP A 29 -3.94 2.89 16.67
N LYS A 30 -4.31 1.63 16.80
CA LYS A 30 -4.07 0.87 18.03
C LYS A 30 -2.57 0.69 18.29
N LEU A 31 -1.81 0.35 17.25
CA LEU A 31 -0.37 0.14 17.38
C LEU A 31 0.36 1.44 17.70
N ASN A 32 -0.07 2.56 17.14
CA ASN A 32 0.55 3.86 17.43
C ASN A 32 0.35 4.26 18.90
N GLN A 33 -0.76 3.89 19.51
CA GLN A 33 -0.96 4.11 20.94
C GLN A 33 0.07 3.33 21.78
N ILE A 34 0.35 2.10 21.37
CA ILE A 34 1.36 1.28 22.04
C ILE A 34 2.76 1.88 21.85
N VAL A 35 3.06 2.31 20.63
CA VAL A 35 4.36 2.92 20.30
C VAL A 35 4.61 4.17 21.14
N GLN A 36 3.60 4.99 21.36
CA GLN A 36 3.73 6.19 22.19
C GLN A 36 4.06 5.87 23.63
N LEU A 37 3.60 4.73 24.13
CA LEU A 37 3.81 4.34 25.51
C LEU A 37 5.14 3.63 25.74
N VAL A 38 5.52 2.71 24.85
CA VAL A 38 6.66 1.81 25.09
C VAL A 38 7.70 1.82 23.97
N GLY A 39 7.45 2.54 22.89
CA GLY A 39 8.38 2.62 21.77
C GLY A 39 8.12 1.57 20.70
N GLU A 40 8.64 1.85 19.51
CA GLU A 40 8.45 0.99 18.33
C GLU A 40 9.20 -0.33 18.43
N ASP A 41 10.32 -0.35 19.13
CA ASP A 41 11.20 -1.51 19.20
C ASP A 41 10.58 -2.73 19.86
N VAL A 42 9.51 -2.54 20.66
CA VAL A 42 8.80 -3.66 21.30
C VAL A 42 7.85 -4.40 20.35
N LEU A 43 7.56 -3.82 19.19
CA LEU A 43 6.65 -4.45 18.25
C LEU A 43 7.35 -5.50 17.40
N PRO A 44 6.71 -6.65 17.15
CA PRO A 44 7.23 -7.63 16.20
C PRO A 44 7.21 -7.07 14.77
N ASN A 45 7.98 -7.67 13.87
CA ASN A 45 8.18 -7.16 12.53
C ASN A 45 6.88 -7.07 11.71
N ASP A 46 5.95 -8.00 11.91
CA ASP A 46 4.67 -7.96 11.19
C ASP A 46 3.85 -6.72 11.56
N GLN A 47 3.91 -6.29 12.83
CA GLN A 47 3.23 -5.09 13.28
C GLN A 47 3.97 -3.82 12.82
N ARG A 48 5.28 -3.86 12.79
CA ARG A 48 6.08 -2.73 12.29
C ARG A 48 5.84 -2.51 10.79
N ILE A 49 5.72 -3.59 10.01
CA ILE A 49 5.38 -3.49 8.60
C ILE A 49 3.96 -2.93 8.42
N LEU A 50 3.04 -3.32 9.27
CA LEU A 50 1.67 -2.78 9.22
C LEU A 50 1.68 -1.26 9.37
N ILE A 51 2.44 -0.74 10.32
CA ILE A 51 2.58 0.71 10.53
C ILE A 51 3.18 1.38 9.28
N GLU A 52 4.20 0.77 8.69
CA GLU A 52 4.83 1.32 7.47
C GLU A 52 3.85 1.34 6.29
N MET A 53 3.04 0.29 6.14
CA MET A 53 2.04 0.24 5.08
C MET A 53 0.92 1.25 5.31
N ALA A 54 0.54 1.48 6.57
CA ALA A 54 -0.43 2.53 6.88
C ALA A 54 0.11 3.91 6.50
N LYS A 55 1.41 4.16 6.69
CA LYS A 55 2.05 5.40 6.24
C LYS A 55 1.98 5.55 4.72
N VAL A 56 2.24 4.47 3.99
CA VAL A 56 2.15 4.48 2.52
C VAL A 56 0.73 4.82 2.08
N LEU A 57 -0.26 4.19 2.69
CA LEU A 57 -1.66 4.44 2.38
C LEU A 57 -2.05 5.89 2.67
N LYS A 58 -1.67 6.41 3.83
CA LYS A 58 -2.00 7.78 4.21
C LYS A 58 -1.33 8.80 3.29
N LYS A 59 -0.05 8.65 3.03
CA LYS A 59 0.70 9.59 2.20
C LYS A 59 0.38 9.45 0.73
N GLY A 60 0.24 8.22 0.25
CA GLY A 60 0.07 7.96 -1.17
C GLY A 60 -1.36 8.11 -1.66
N PHE A 61 -2.33 7.82 -0.83
CA PHE A 61 -3.73 7.79 -1.24
C PHE A 61 -4.56 8.85 -0.53
N LEU A 62 -4.53 8.88 0.81
CA LEU A 62 -5.44 9.73 1.57
C LEU A 62 -5.00 11.19 1.62
N GLN A 63 -3.75 11.47 1.98
CA GLN A 63 -3.29 12.85 2.12
C GLN A 63 -3.21 13.59 0.80
N GLN A 64 -2.71 12.92 -0.24
CA GLN A 64 -2.60 13.55 -1.54
C GLN A 64 -3.96 13.89 -2.12
N ASN A 65 -4.97 13.05 -1.89
CA ASN A 65 -6.32 13.32 -2.32
C ASN A 65 -6.93 14.53 -1.60
N ALA A 66 -6.56 14.75 -0.35
CA ALA A 66 -7.08 15.87 0.44
C ALA A 66 -6.39 17.19 0.13
N MET A 67 -5.12 17.18 -0.27
CA MET A 67 -4.30 18.39 -0.41
C MET A 67 -4.34 19.05 -1.78
N HIS A 68 -4.78 18.34 -2.82
CA HIS A 68 -4.75 18.86 -4.18
C HIS A 68 -6.14 18.93 -4.79
N GLU A 69 -6.73 20.13 -4.82
CA GLU A 69 -8.05 20.34 -5.38
C GLU A 69 -8.13 19.94 -6.87
N VAL A 70 -7.08 20.22 -7.62
CA VAL A 70 -7.01 19.88 -9.05
C VAL A 70 -7.05 18.37 -9.24
N ASP A 71 -6.47 17.63 -8.30
CA ASP A 71 -6.39 16.18 -8.34
C ASP A 71 -7.45 15.50 -7.47
N SER A 72 -8.42 16.28 -6.93
CA SER A 72 -9.47 15.71 -6.09
C SER A 72 -10.32 14.69 -6.83
N TYR A 73 -10.40 14.82 -8.16
CA TYR A 73 -11.14 13.87 -8.99
C TYR A 73 -10.18 12.84 -9.58
N VAL A 74 -10.24 11.63 -9.04
CA VAL A 74 -9.49 10.49 -9.57
C VAL A 74 -10.51 9.45 -10.03
N PRO A 75 -10.41 8.96 -11.28
CA PRO A 75 -11.36 7.94 -11.75
C PRO A 75 -11.40 6.73 -10.82
N LEU A 76 -12.57 6.14 -10.66
CA LEU A 76 -12.74 4.98 -9.78
C LEU A 76 -11.83 3.82 -10.16
N ASP A 77 -11.67 3.59 -11.45
CA ASP A 77 -10.76 2.54 -11.92
C ASP A 77 -9.31 2.81 -11.51
N LYS A 78 -8.88 4.07 -11.59
CA LYS A 78 -7.54 4.44 -11.13
C LYS A 78 -7.39 4.27 -9.63
N GLN A 79 -8.42 4.64 -8.86
CA GLN A 79 -8.42 4.42 -7.41
C GLN A 79 -8.27 2.93 -7.08
N TYR A 80 -9.01 2.09 -7.80
CA TYR A 80 -8.91 0.65 -7.64
C TYR A 80 -7.49 0.15 -7.89
N LYS A 81 -6.89 0.60 -8.99
CA LYS A 81 -5.53 0.20 -9.35
C LYS A 81 -4.48 0.71 -8.36
N MET A 82 -4.67 1.91 -7.84
CA MET A 82 -3.80 2.45 -6.78
C MET A 82 -3.87 1.57 -5.54
N LEU A 83 -5.07 1.17 -5.12
CA LEU A 83 -5.24 0.30 -3.96
C LEU A 83 -4.67 -1.10 -4.22
N GLN A 84 -4.78 -1.61 -5.44
CA GLN A 84 -4.18 -2.89 -5.81
C GLN A 84 -2.65 -2.86 -5.67
N VAL A 85 -2.01 -1.76 -6.06
CA VAL A 85 -0.56 -1.62 -5.93
C VAL A 85 -0.17 -1.61 -4.46
N ILE A 86 -0.89 -0.85 -3.64
CA ILE A 86 -0.62 -0.79 -2.20
C ILE A 86 -0.84 -2.17 -1.56
N ASP A 87 -1.90 -2.86 -1.94
CA ASP A 87 -2.19 -4.21 -1.45
C ASP A 87 -1.12 -5.21 -1.86
N ASN A 88 -0.64 -5.13 -3.10
CA ASN A 88 0.46 -5.96 -3.59
C ASN A 88 1.73 -5.75 -2.76
N LEU A 89 2.07 -4.50 -2.50
CA LEU A 89 3.23 -4.17 -1.66
C LEU A 89 3.06 -4.74 -0.24
N TYR A 90 1.88 -4.58 0.34
CA TYR A 90 1.59 -5.07 1.68
C TYR A 90 1.67 -6.59 1.76
N ASP A 91 1.00 -7.29 0.83
CA ASP A 91 1.03 -8.76 0.80
C ASP A 91 2.44 -9.29 0.63
N SER A 92 3.22 -8.67 -0.25
CA SER A 92 4.61 -9.05 -0.49
C SER A 92 5.47 -8.83 0.76
N ALA A 93 5.27 -7.71 1.43
CA ALA A 93 6.00 -7.39 2.66
C ALA A 93 5.64 -8.36 3.78
N GLU A 94 4.36 -8.69 3.95
CA GLU A 94 3.92 -9.66 4.95
C GLU A 94 4.53 -11.04 4.72
N LYS A 95 4.54 -11.49 3.47
CA LYS A 95 5.15 -12.78 3.13
C LYS A 95 6.64 -12.80 3.44
N ALA A 96 7.33 -11.69 3.17
CA ALA A 96 8.74 -11.56 3.47
C ALA A 96 9.01 -11.60 4.97
N VAL A 97 8.17 -10.96 5.77
CA VAL A 97 8.26 -11.03 7.23
C VAL A 97 8.10 -12.47 7.73
N LYS A 98 7.14 -13.20 7.18
CA LYS A 98 6.91 -14.61 7.53
C LYS A 98 8.11 -15.50 7.20
N LYS A 99 8.88 -15.12 6.18
CA LYS A 99 10.12 -15.81 5.81
C LYS A 99 11.32 -15.33 6.60
N GLN A 100 11.12 -14.46 7.58
CA GLN A 100 12.14 -13.91 8.47
C GLN A 100 13.20 -13.07 7.75
N ILE A 101 12.81 -12.45 6.65
CA ILE A 101 13.67 -11.50 5.95
C ILE A 101 13.77 -10.22 6.79
N ALA A 102 14.97 -9.65 6.88
CA ALA A 102 15.21 -8.45 7.69
C ALA A 102 14.32 -7.29 7.25
N LEU A 103 13.76 -6.57 8.22
CA LEU A 103 12.86 -5.44 7.96
C LEU A 103 13.53 -4.36 7.12
N THR A 104 14.83 -4.12 7.33
CA THR A 104 15.60 -3.14 6.56
C THR A 104 15.68 -3.49 5.07
N LYS A 105 15.61 -4.78 4.73
CA LYS A 105 15.58 -5.24 3.34
C LYS A 105 14.18 -5.17 2.75
N ILE A 106 13.16 -5.44 3.57
CA ILE A 106 11.76 -5.40 3.14
C ILE A 106 11.35 -3.96 2.83
N LYS A 107 11.72 -3.03 3.71
CA LYS A 107 11.38 -1.62 3.57
C LYS A 107 12.39 -0.92 2.65
N ASN A 108 12.21 -1.08 1.35
CA ASN A 108 13.02 -0.37 0.35
C ASN A 108 12.45 1.04 0.18
N ASP A 109 13.22 2.04 0.60
CA ASP A 109 12.76 3.43 0.59
C ASP A 109 12.41 3.91 -0.82
N ASP A 110 13.21 3.54 -1.82
CA ASP A 110 12.96 3.94 -3.21
C ASP A 110 11.65 3.35 -3.74
N LEU A 111 11.42 2.06 -3.48
CA LEU A 111 10.20 1.39 -3.92
C LEU A 111 8.98 1.93 -3.21
N PHE A 112 9.07 2.14 -1.90
CA PHE A 112 7.97 2.68 -1.10
C PHE A 112 7.63 4.11 -1.53
N GLU A 113 8.65 4.95 -1.80
CA GLU A 113 8.44 6.31 -2.30
C GLU A 113 7.77 6.31 -3.67
N GLU A 114 8.14 5.39 -4.54
CA GLU A 114 7.52 5.26 -5.86
C GLU A 114 6.04 4.95 -5.74
N VAL A 115 5.67 4.07 -4.79
CA VAL A 115 4.26 3.76 -4.53
C VAL A 115 3.53 4.97 -3.93
N ILE A 116 4.17 5.69 -3.01
CA ILE A 116 3.59 6.89 -2.39
C ILE A 116 3.30 7.95 -3.45
N LYS A 117 4.18 8.12 -4.44
CA LYS A 117 4.05 9.16 -5.47
C LYS A 117 3.22 8.72 -6.68
N ILE A 118 2.54 7.61 -6.58
CA ILE A 118 1.80 7.02 -7.69
C ILE A 118 0.80 8.00 -8.33
N LYS A 119 0.11 8.79 -7.52
CA LYS A 119 -0.88 9.73 -7.98
C LYS A 119 -0.26 10.84 -8.86
N TYR A 120 0.93 11.30 -8.51
CA TYR A 120 1.63 12.35 -9.25
C TYR A 120 2.35 11.81 -10.48
N ASN A 121 2.97 10.65 -10.35
CA ASN A 121 3.81 10.09 -11.40
C ASN A 121 3.02 9.37 -12.48
N ILE A 122 1.78 8.97 -12.17
CA ILE A 122 0.92 8.28 -13.12
C ILE A 122 -0.28 9.17 -13.43
N PRO A 123 -0.42 9.62 -14.69
CA PRO A 123 -1.53 10.51 -15.06
C PRO A 123 -2.87 9.78 -15.01
N ASN A 124 -3.97 10.56 -15.08
CA ASN A 124 -5.32 10.01 -15.09
C ASN A 124 -5.71 9.38 -16.42
N GLU A 125 -4.82 9.47 -17.41
CA GLU A 125 -5.02 8.88 -18.74
C GLU A 125 -3.92 7.85 -19.00
N ASP A 126 -4.27 6.76 -19.67
CA ASP A 126 -3.31 5.71 -20.08
C ASP A 126 -2.43 5.21 -18.93
N TYR A 127 -3.05 4.98 -17.77
CA TYR A 127 -2.33 4.60 -16.58
C TYR A 127 -2.14 3.08 -16.42
N ASP A 128 -2.87 2.26 -17.15
CA ASP A 128 -2.85 0.79 -16.99
C ASP A 128 -1.45 0.22 -17.08
N GLU A 129 -0.72 0.58 -18.13
CA GLU A 129 0.63 0.09 -18.37
C GLU A 129 1.57 0.45 -17.23
N LYS A 130 1.47 1.68 -16.74
CA LYS A 130 2.33 2.15 -15.64
C LYS A 130 2.04 1.45 -14.33
N PHE A 131 0.78 1.17 -14.04
CA PHE A 131 0.41 0.38 -12.87
C PHE A 131 0.90 -1.06 -12.99
N ASP A 132 0.79 -1.65 -14.17
CA ASP A 132 1.30 -2.99 -14.43
C ASP A 132 2.81 -3.06 -14.25
N GLU A 133 3.54 -2.06 -14.74
CA GLU A 133 4.99 -1.96 -14.57
C GLU A 133 5.37 -1.86 -13.08
N LEU A 134 4.65 -1.05 -12.32
CA LEU A 134 4.92 -0.88 -10.89
C LEU A 134 4.62 -2.16 -10.13
N ASN A 135 3.50 -2.81 -10.42
CA ASN A 135 3.15 -4.09 -9.81
C ASN A 135 4.21 -5.15 -10.10
N LYS A 136 4.71 -5.20 -11.32
CA LYS A 136 5.78 -6.11 -11.70
C LYS A 136 7.07 -5.79 -10.96
N LYS A 137 7.40 -4.52 -10.82
CA LYS A 137 8.58 -4.08 -10.10
C LYS A 137 8.55 -4.51 -8.64
N ILE A 138 7.40 -4.37 -7.99
CA ILE A 138 7.20 -4.83 -6.62
C ILE A 138 7.42 -6.34 -6.53
N LYS A 139 6.78 -7.08 -7.41
CA LYS A 139 6.87 -8.53 -7.45
C LYS A 139 8.30 -9.01 -7.67
N ASP A 140 8.99 -8.41 -8.63
CA ASP A 140 10.37 -8.77 -8.94
C ASP A 140 11.32 -8.47 -7.77
N TYR A 141 11.12 -7.33 -7.11
CA TYR A 141 11.94 -6.97 -5.96
C TYR A 141 11.83 -8.02 -4.85
N PHE A 142 10.60 -8.39 -4.48
CA PHE A 142 10.39 -9.35 -3.40
C PHE A 142 10.77 -10.77 -3.80
N LEU A 143 10.63 -11.11 -5.06
CA LEU A 143 11.08 -12.41 -5.56
C LEU A 143 12.60 -12.55 -5.41
N LYS A 144 13.36 -11.54 -5.83
CA LYS A 144 14.82 -11.51 -5.67
C LYS A 144 15.23 -11.53 -4.20
N LEU A 145 14.50 -10.80 -3.38
CA LEU A 145 14.76 -10.76 -1.95
C LEU A 145 14.62 -12.15 -1.32
N THR A 146 13.56 -12.86 -1.71
CA THR A 146 13.31 -14.22 -1.26
C THR A 146 14.37 -15.19 -1.73
N GLU A 147 14.77 -15.11 -2.99
CA GLU A 147 15.84 -15.95 -3.56
C GLU A 147 17.17 -15.74 -2.84
N ASN A 148 17.53 -14.49 -2.59
CA ASN A 148 18.77 -14.17 -1.89
C ASN A 148 18.74 -14.68 -0.44
N ASN A 149 17.59 -14.59 0.22
CA ASN A 149 17.42 -15.07 1.59
C ASN A 149 17.54 -16.59 1.66
N ASP A 150 16.99 -17.30 0.66
CA ASP A 150 17.05 -18.76 0.60
C ASP A 150 18.47 -19.28 0.37
N GLN A 151 19.34 -18.47 -0.23
CA GLN A 151 20.75 -18.81 -0.47
C GLN A 151 21.65 -18.60 0.76
N GLU A 152 21.18 -17.82 1.71
CA GLU A 152 21.89 -17.59 2.97
C GLU A 152 21.52 -18.67 3.99
#